data_79670d9760abbbe9036b68f0e6ba36bb
#
_entry.id   79670d9760abbbe9036b68f0e6ba36bb
#
_cell.length_a   1.000
_cell.length_b   1.000
_cell.length_c   1.000
_cell.angle_alpha   90.00
_cell.angle_beta   90.00
_cell.angle_gamma   90.00
#
_symmetry.space_group_name_H-M   'P 1'
#
loop_
_entity.id
_entity.type
_entity.pdbx_description
1 polymer ?
#
loop_
_entity_poly.entity_id
_entity_poly.type
_entity_poly.pdbx_seq_one_letter_code
_entity_poly.pdbx_strand_id
1 'polypeptide(L)'
;MLGKTDSNASWFVVAALGLFFIGGLLTTVAPPLLDKSWSRPFENHDPAKGPTGKLVAYTDQEVRGYKIYIREGCKYCHTQQTRTLLSDVKRSGWKGVDSPVSTPDEFVNDFRQTFGTKRTGPDLSRVGGKYNKQWHKAHFNNPRDLVPGSIMPPFPWIANNQQELDDLVAYLQTRGRAKDWRPDNDYEQ
;
A
#
# COMPACT_ATOMS: atom_id res chain seq x y z
N MET A 1 -33.28 -29.34 -22.74
CA MET A 1 -33.82 -27.99 -22.36
C MET A 1 -33.06 -26.82 -23.00
N LEU A 2 -32.05 -27.02 -23.81
CA LEU A 2 -31.26 -25.98 -24.49
C LEU A 2 -31.90 -25.47 -25.80
N GLY A 3 -32.83 -26.18 -26.37
CA GLY A 3 -33.39 -25.87 -27.72
C GLY A 3 -34.26 -24.62 -27.88
N LYS A 4 -34.67 -23.96 -26.81
CA LYS A 4 -35.42 -22.69 -26.90
C LYS A 4 -34.57 -21.45 -26.95
N THR A 5 -33.36 -21.50 -26.47
CA THR A 5 -32.40 -20.39 -26.51
C THR A 5 -31.75 -20.26 -27.89
N ASP A 6 -31.56 -21.38 -28.59
CA ASP A 6 -30.92 -21.42 -29.91
C ASP A 6 -31.89 -20.94 -31.03
N SER A 7 -33.20 -21.05 -30.82
CA SER A 7 -34.21 -20.65 -31.81
C SER A 7 -34.70 -19.21 -31.69
N ASN A 8 -34.32 -18.49 -30.61
CA ASN A 8 -34.72 -17.11 -30.36
C ASN A 8 -33.52 -16.27 -29.90
N ALA A 9 -33.00 -15.47 -30.82
CA ALA A 9 -31.84 -14.63 -30.58
C ALA A 9 -32.04 -13.67 -29.38
N SER A 10 -33.26 -13.20 -29.15
CA SER A 10 -33.55 -12.30 -28.01
C SER A 10 -33.36 -13.02 -26.66
N TRP A 11 -33.81 -14.27 -26.55
CA TRP A 11 -33.59 -15.05 -25.34
C TRP A 11 -32.10 -15.39 -25.09
N PHE A 12 -31.35 -15.67 -26.16
CA PHE A 12 -29.93 -15.87 -26.07
C PHE A 12 -29.21 -14.61 -25.54
N VAL A 13 -29.53 -13.43 -26.10
CA VAL A 13 -28.95 -12.15 -25.67
C VAL A 13 -29.32 -11.87 -24.22
N VAL A 14 -30.56 -12.03 -23.82
CA VAL A 14 -31.01 -11.81 -22.44
C VAL A 14 -30.29 -12.77 -21.46
N ALA A 15 -30.16 -14.04 -21.83
CA ALA A 15 -29.48 -15.02 -21.00
C ALA A 15 -27.98 -14.71 -20.87
N ALA A 16 -27.32 -14.36 -21.99
CA ALA A 16 -25.90 -14.00 -21.99
C ALA A 16 -25.64 -12.73 -21.16
N LEU A 17 -26.39 -11.66 -21.40
CA LEU A 17 -26.25 -10.42 -20.63
C LEU A 17 -26.58 -10.62 -19.14
N GLY A 18 -27.61 -11.42 -18.83
CA GLY A 18 -27.96 -11.78 -17.45
C GLY A 18 -26.85 -12.53 -16.74
N LEU A 19 -26.22 -13.49 -17.42
CA LEU A 19 -25.08 -14.24 -16.87
C LEU A 19 -23.89 -13.33 -16.59
N PHE A 20 -23.53 -12.46 -17.53
CA PHE A 20 -22.45 -11.48 -17.34
C PHE A 20 -22.77 -10.50 -16.22
N PHE A 21 -24.00 -10.00 -16.16
CA PHE A 21 -24.43 -9.08 -15.10
C PHE A 21 -24.37 -9.74 -13.71
N ILE A 22 -24.92 -10.95 -13.58
CA ILE A 22 -24.89 -11.71 -12.32
C ILE A 22 -23.45 -12.06 -11.93
N GLY A 23 -22.64 -12.52 -12.89
CA GLY A 23 -21.23 -12.80 -12.65
C GLY A 23 -20.46 -11.57 -12.19
N GLY A 24 -20.65 -10.43 -12.87
CA GLY A 24 -20.07 -9.15 -12.47
C GLY A 24 -20.52 -8.71 -11.07
N LEU A 25 -21.81 -8.82 -10.76
CA LEU A 25 -22.36 -8.48 -9.45
C LEU A 25 -21.74 -9.35 -8.34
N LEU A 26 -21.66 -10.66 -8.56
CA LEU A 26 -21.12 -11.60 -7.58
C LEU A 26 -19.61 -11.42 -7.36
N THR A 27 -18.87 -11.05 -8.39
CA THR A 27 -17.40 -10.93 -8.28
C THR A 27 -16.94 -9.54 -7.83
N THR A 28 -17.69 -8.48 -8.13
CA THR A 28 -17.27 -7.11 -7.83
C THR A 28 -18.00 -6.49 -6.65
N VAL A 29 -19.28 -6.80 -6.45
CA VAL A 29 -20.12 -6.18 -5.42
C VAL A 29 -20.22 -7.06 -4.18
N ALA A 30 -20.39 -8.38 -4.34
CA ALA A 30 -20.56 -9.26 -3.21
C ALA A 30 -19.33 -9.31 -2.27
N PRO A 31 -18.07 -9.38 -2.75
CA PRO A 31 -16.91 -9.41 -1.84
C PRO A 31 -16.84 -8.19 -0.92
N PRO A 32 -16.90 -6.94 -1.37
CA PRO A 32 -16.86 -5.78 -0.47
C PRO A 32 -18.08 -5.65 0.44
N LEU A 33 -19.22 -6.25 0.09
CA LEU A 33 -20.38 -6.27 0.98
C LEU A 33 -20.27 -7.33 2.08
N LEU A 34 -19.64 -8.46 1.79
CA LEU A 34 -19.46 -9.58 2.73
C LEU A 34 -18.22 -9.40 3.60
N ASP A 35 -17.15 -8.87 3.05
CA ASP A 35 -15.92 -8.60 3.77
C ASP A 35 -15.87 -7.16 4.25
N LYS A 36 -16.16 -6.97 5.53
CA LYS A 36 -16.17 -5.66 6.18
C LYS A 36 -14.78 -5.00 6.24
N SER A 37 -13.70 -5.73 5.98
CA SER A 37 -12.34 -5.18 5.95
C SER A 37 -12.13 -4.21 4.78
N TRP A 38 -12.97 -4.27 3.75
CA TRP A 38 -12.86 -3.41 2.57
C TRP A 38 -13.35 -1.96 2.79
N SER A 39 -14.25 -1.75 3.71
CA SER A 39 -14.95 -0.47 3.84
C SER A 39 -14.86 0.18 5.21
N ARG A 40 -14.27 -0.49 6.19
CA ARG A 40 -14.18 0.04 7.55
C ARG A 40 -12.75 0.08 8.03
N PRO A 41 -12.33 1.22 8.60
CA PRO A 41 -11.15 1.23 9.45
C PRO A 41 -11.30 0.13 10.51
N PHE A 42 -10.22 -0.57 10.84
CA PHE A 42 -10.22 -1.65 11.82
C PHE A 42 -10.55 -1.10 13.22
N GLU A 43 -11.81 -0.96 13.54
CA GLU A 43 -12.23 -0.55 14.90
C GLU A 43 -12.20 -1.71 15.91
N ASN A 44 -12.20 -2.96 15.41
CA ASN A 44 -12.34 -4.15 16.26
C ASN A 44 -11.44 -5.29 15.77
N HIS A 45 -10.15 -5.04 15.62
CA HIS A 45 -9.24 -6.13 15.34
C HIS A 45 -8.93 -6.89 16.64
N ASP A 46 -9.10 -8.21 16.61
CA ASP A 46 -8.79 -9.08 17.74
C ASP A 46 -7.26 -9.07 17.97
N PRO A 47 -6.77 -8.59 19.13
CA PRO A 47 -5.34 -8.52 19.41
C PRO A 47 -4.64 -9.90 19.37
N ALA A 48 -5.37 -11.00 19.54
CA ALA A 48 -4.83 -12.35 19.42
C ALA A 48 -4.66 -12.79 17.96
N LYS A 49 -5.22 -12.07 16.99
CA LYS A 49 -5.26 -12.45 15.57
C LYS A 49 -4.59 -11.47 14.63
N GLY A 50 -4.06 -10.38 15.12
CA GLY A 50 -3.40 -9.34 14.32
C GLY A 50 -3.39 -7.98 15.00
N PRO A 51 -2.92 -6.93 14.30
CA PRO A 51 -2.71 -5.63 14.90
C PRO A 51 -3.99 -5.04 15.48
N THR A 52 -3.88 -4.57 16.72
CA THR A 52 -4.93 -3.84 17.45
C THR A 52 -5.13 -2.42 16.92
N GLY A 53 -4.42 -2.06 15.86
CA GLY A 53 -4.36 -0.71 15.35
C GLY A 53 -5.72 -0.25 14.85
N LYS A 54 -6.37 0.61 15.63
CA LYS A 54 -7.38 1.51 15.11
C LYS A 54 -6.75 2.23 13.93
N LEU A 55 -7.33 2.09 12.74
CA LEU A 55 -6.85 2.82 11.57
C LEU A 55 -7.01 4.31 11.84
N VAL A 56 -5.92 4.95 12.18
CA VAL A 56 -5.89 6.40 12.41
C VAL A 56 -5.88 7.04 11.02
N ALA A 57 -6.83 7.94 10.79
CA ALA A 57 -6.82 8.78 9.60
C ALA A 57 -5.48 9.51 9.48
N TYR A 58 -5.07 9.84 8.25
CA TYR A 58 -3.89 10.65 8.06
C TYR A 58 -4.07 12.02 8.71
N THR A 59 -3.04 12.49 9.37
CA THR A 59 -2.92 13.89 9.76
C THR A 59 -2.77 14.77 8.52
N ASP A 60 -3.01 16.07 8.64
CA ASP A 60 -2.80 17.01 7.52
C ASP A 60 -1.37 16.95 6.97
N GLN A 61 -0.40 16.72 7.84
CA GLN A 61 1.00 16.54 7.45
C GLN A 61 1.19 15.28 6.60
N GLU A 62 0.65 14.15 7.04
CA GLU A 62 0.72 12.88 6.33
C GLU A 62 -0.01 12.95 4.97
N VAL A 63 -1.14 13.68 4.91
CA VAL A 63 -1.86 13.94 3.65
C VAL A 63 -1.01 14.77 2.68
N ARG A 64 -0.30 15.79 3.16
CA ARG A 64 0.62 16.55 2.30
C ARG A 64 1.76 15.67 1.81
N GLY A 65 2.34 14.86 2.69
CA GLY A 65 3.38 13.90 2.33
C GLY A 65 2.91 12.86 1.30
N TYR A 66 1.70 12.34 1.46
CA TYR A 66 1.07 11.48 0.45
C TYR A 66 0.96 12.17 -0.92
N LYS A 67 0.54 13.44 -0.96
CA LYS A 67 0.45 14.21 -2.21
C LYS A 67 1.82 14.39 -2.86
N ILE A 68 2.87 14.63 -2.07
CA ILE A 68 4.25 14.69 -2.57
C ILE A 68 4.66 13.33 -3.14
N TYR A 69 4.40 12.23 -2.45
CA TYR A 69 4.70 10.87 -2.92
C TYR A 69 4.06 10.58 -4.28
N ILE A 70 2.81 11.02 -4.49
CA ILE A 70 2.10 10.88 -5.77
C ILE A 70 2.68 11.83 -6.83
N ARG A 71 2.94 13.09 -6.47
CA ARG A 71 3.49 14.13 -7.38
C ARG A 71 4.83 13.72 -7.96
N GLU A 72 5.72 13.23 -7.11
CA GLU A 72 7.07 12.81 -7.53
C GLU A 72 7.09 11.44 -8.22
N GLY A 73 5.97 10.75 -8.28
CA GLY A 73 5.86 9.49 -9.01
C GLY A 73 6.56 8.30 -8.34
N CYS A 74 6.81 8.34 -7.04
CA CYS A 74 7.51 7.29 -6.29
C CYS A 74 6.90 5.90 -6.51
N LYS A 75 5.57 5.82 -6.66
CA LYS A 75 4.82 4.58 -6.93
C LYS A 75 5.16 3.90 -8.25
N TYR A 76 5.80 4.59 -9.18
CA TYR A 76 6.19 3.98 -10.47
C TYR A 76 7.44 3.12 -10.35
N CYS A 77 8.26 3.37 -9.34
CA CYS A 77 9.47 2.59 -9.06
C CYS A 77 9.36 1.72 -7.80
N HIS A 78 8.47 2.09 -6.87
CA HIS A 78 8.27 1.40 -5.60
C HIS A 78 6.85 0.84 -5.49
N THR A 79 6.74 -0.38 -4.98
CA THR A 79 5.45 -0.92 -4.51
C THR A 79 5.26 -0.60 -3.03
N GLN A 80 4.01 -0.63 -2.58
CA GLN A 80 3.65 -0.58 -1.17
C GLN A 80 2.75 -1.78 -0.83
N GLN A 81 3.21 -2.98 -1.16
CA GLN A 81 2.45 -4.20 -0.94
C GLN A 81 3.36 -5.38 -0.64
N THR A 82 3.27 -5.93 0.56
CA THR A 82 3.83 -7.24 0.89
C THR A 82 2.85 -8.31 0.45
N ARG A 83 3.19 -9.08 -0.59
CA ARG A 83 2.36 -10.17 -1.11
C ARG A 83 2.50 -11.42 -0.24
N THR A 84 1.65 -12.43 -0.48
CA THR A 84 1.68 -13.73 0.22
C THR A 84 2.90 -14.60 -0.11
N LEU A 85 3.76 -14.14 -1.02
CA LEU A 85 4.97 -14.88 -1.42
C LEU A 85 6.02 -14.84 -0.30
N LEU A 86 6.60 -15.99 0.04
CA LEU A 86 7.63 -16.09 1.07
C LEU A 86 8.80 -15.12 0.81
N SER A 87 9.19 -14.95 -0.45
CA SER A 87 10.24 -14.00 -0.83
C SER A 87 9.90 -12.54 -0.51
N ASP A 88 8.61 -12.18 -0.58
CA ASP A 88 8.15 -10.83 -0.23
C ASP A 88 8.14 -10.63 1.28
N VAL A 89 7.58 -11.59 2.01
CA VAL A 89 7.51 -11.60 3.47
C VAL A 89 8.92 -11.47 4.08
N LYS A 90 9.87 -12.26 3.58
CA LYS A 90 11.27 -12.20 4.03
C LYS A 90 11.97 -10.90 3.65
N ARG A 91 11.75 -10.41 2.43
CA ARG A 91 12.40 -9.18 1.92
C ARG A 91 11.92 -7.92 2.63
N SER A 92 10.62 -7.83 2.87
CA SER A 92 10.02 -6.69 3.57
C SER A 92 10.28 -6.75 5.07
N GLY A 93 10.67 -7.92 5.60
CA GLY A 93 11.03 -8.12 6.99
C GLY A 93 12.23 -7.28 7.43
N TRP A 94 12.37 -7.13 8.73
CA TRP A 94 13.44 -6.37 9.35
C TRP A 94 14.12 -7.20 10.42
N LYS A 95 15.45 -7.16 10.49
CA LYS A 95 16.24 -7.93 11.46
C LYS A 95 15.87 -9.43 11.52
N GLY A 96 15.49 -10.02 10.38
CA GLY A 96 15.13 -11.44 10.29
C GLY A 96 13.69 -11.76 10.72
N VAL A 97 12.91 -10.78 11.11
CA VAL A 97 11.49 -10.97 11.42
C VAL A 97 10.65 -10.90 10.14
N ASP A 98 9.75 -11.84 9.97
CA ASP A 98 8.87 -11.90 8.82
C ASP A 98 7.87 -10.75 8.82
N SER A 99 7.74 -10.08 7.69
CA SER A 99 6.79 -9.00 7.50
C SER A 99 5.36 -9.56 7.34
N PRO A 100 4.35 -8.98 7.99
CA PRO A 100 2.97 -9.35 7.72
C PRO A 100 2.58 -9.03 6.28
N VAL A 101 1.73 -9.88 5.70
CA VAL A 101 1.15 -9.67 4.35
C VAL A 101 0.25 -8.45 4.36
N SER A 102 0.29 -7.68 3.28
CA SER A 102 -0.58 -6.52 3.13
C SER A 102 -2.04 -6.91 2.95
N THR A 103 -2.92 -6.15 3.55
CA THR A 103 -4.38 -6.28 3.48
C THR A 103 -5.03 -4.96 3.07
N PRO A 104 -6.26 -4.95 2.56
CA PRO A 104 -6.93 -3.76 2.02
C PRO A 104 -7.00 -2.57 2.98
N ASP A 105 -7.09 -2.85 4.29
CA ASP A 105 -7.13 -1.85 5.36
C ASP A 105 -5.94 -0.88 5.38
N GLU A 106 -4.78 -1.32 4.93
CA GLU A 106 -3.58 -0.48 4.88
C GLU A 106 -3.71 0.72 3.92
N PHE A 107 -4.68 0.67 3.00
CA PHE A 107 -4.84 1.61 1.90
C PHE A 107 -6.12 2.42 1.93
N VAL A 108 -6.93 2.30 2.98
CA VAL A 108 -8.22 3.01 3.07
C VAL A 108 -8.09 4.53 3.10
N ASN A 109 -6.93 5.03 3.52
CA ASN A 109 -6.63 6.47 3.53
C ASN A 109 -5.99 6.96 2.22
N ASP A 110 -5.64 6.06 1.30
CA ASP A 110 -4.99 6.40 0.04
C ASP A 110 -6.07 6.62 -1.03
N PHE A 111 -6.45 7.87 -1.31
CA PHE A 111 -7.45 8.20 -2.33
C PHE A 111 -7.07 7.67 -3.72
N ARG A 112 -5.78 7.67 -4.06
CA ARG A 112 -5.21 6.94 -5.19
C ARG A 112 -4.33 5.85 -4.66
N GLN A 113 -4.64 4.62 -5.00
CA GLN A 113 -3.92 3.46 -4.53
C GLN A 113 -2.42 3.54 -4.83
N THR A 114 -1.62 3.20 -3.84
CA THR A 114 -0.16 3.28 -3.90
C THR A 114 0.51 1.92 -4.04
N PHE A 115 -0.25 0.85 -4.31
CA PHE A 115 0.29 -0.51 -4.45
C PHE A 115 1.54 -0.56 -5.31
N GLY A 116 1.50 0.15 -6.44
CA GLY A 116 2.52 0.02 -7.47
C GLY A 116 2.51 -1.36 -8.13
N THR A 117 3.07 -1.45 -9.32
CA THR A 117 3.13 -2.71 -10.08
C THR A 117 4.56 -3.14 -10.36
N LYS A 118 5.53 -2.25 -10.14
CA LYS A 118 6.93 -2.45 -10.49
C LYS A 118 7.83 -2.15 -9.30
N ARG A 119 8.84 -2.96 -9.11
CA ARG A 119 9.87 -2.83 -8.08
C ARG A 119 11.24 -2.55 -8.70
N THR A 120 11.36 -1.40 -9.36
CA THR A 120 12.66 -0.85 -9.74
C THR A 120 13.47 -0.50 -8.50
N GLY A 121 12.79 0.04 -7.49
CA GLY A 121 13.25 0.15 -6.10
C GLY A 121 12.57 -0.87 -5.18
N PRO A 122 12.98 -0.95 -3.91
CA PRO A 122 12.38 -1.86 -2.94
C PRO A 122 10.92 -1.51 -2.63
N ASP A 123 10.18 -2.49 -2.11
CA ASP A 123 8.85 -2.27 -1.54
C ASP A 123 8.92 -1.38 -0.30
N LEU A 124 7.97 -0.44 -0.17
CA LEU A 124 7.91 0.53 0.91
C LEU A 124 6.80 0.26 1.92
N SER A 125 6.03 -0.84 1.78
CA SER A 125 4.90 -1.12 2.68
C SER A 125 5.30 -1.24 4.15
N ARG A 126 6.58 -1.50 4.43
CA ARG A 126 7.12 -1.69 5.79
C ARG A 126 8.31 -0.76 6.07
N VAL A 127 8.32 0.43 5.46
CA VAL A 127 9.43 1.38 5.64
C VAL A 127 9.27 2.24 6.89
N GLY A 128 8.06 2.37 7.42
CA GLY A 128 7.81 3.15 8.63
C GLY A 128 8.60 2.61 9.83
N GLY A 129 9.30 3.48 10.52
CA GLY A 129 10.19 3.12 11.63
C GLY A 129 11.52 2.48 11.23
N LYS A 130 11.77 2.28 9.93
CA LYS A 130 12.98 1.63 9.43
C LYS A 130 14.16 2.58 9.29
N TYR A 131 13.89 3.80 8.94
CA TYR A 131 14.90 4.85 8.73
C TYR A 131 14.43 6.15 9.35
N ASN A 132 15.37 6.88 9.96
CA ASN A 132 15.10 8.19 10.53
C ASN A 132 15.05 9.29 9.45
N LYS A 133 14.68 10.50 9.86
CA LYS A 133 14.57 11.67 8.98
C LYS A 133 15.89 12.03 8.30
N GLN A 134 17.01 11.95 9.03
CA GLN A 134 18.33 12.28 8.50
C GLN A 134 18.72 11.32 7.38
N TRP A 135 18.42 10.04 7.55
CA TRP A 135 18.62 9.04 6.50
C TRP A 135 17.80 9.38 5.25
N HIS A 136 16.51 9.69 5.43
CA HIS A 136 15.64 10.06 4.31
C HIS A 136 16.15 11.32 3.59
N LYS A 137 16.60 12.34 4.35
CA LYS A 137 17.17 13.55 3.77
C LYS A 137 18.39 13.26 2.90
N ALA A 138 19.33 12.49 3.40
CA ALA A 138 20.52 12.10 2.66
C ALA A 138 20.15 11.25 1.44
N HIS A 139 19.21 10.31 1.61
CA HIS A 139 18.74 9.44 0.53
C HIS A 139 18.05 10.21 -0.60
N PHE A 140 17.22 11.20 -0.28
CA PHE A 140 16.58 12.04 -1.30
C PHE A 140 17.57 13.00 -1.96
N ASN A 141 18.56 13.50 -1.20
CA ASN A 141 19.58 14.37 -1.76
C ASN A 141 20.45 13.64 -2.79
N ASN A 142 20.98 12.49 -2.43
CA ASN A 142 21.69 11.58 -3.34
C ASN A 142 21.58 10.13 -2.84
N PRO A 143 20.75 9.30 -3.46
CA PRO A 143 20.56 7.91 -3.02
C PRO A 143 21.84 7.08 -2.99
N ARG A 144 22.81 7.40 -3.86
CA ARG A 144 24.08 6.65 -4.00
C ARG A 144 25.01 6.82 -2.82
N ASP A 145 24.85 7.90 -2.05
CA ASP A 145 25.69 8.16 -0.86
C ASP A 145 25.39 7.14 0.23
N LEU A 146 24.16 6.60 0.28
CA LEU A 146 23.73 5.62 1.28
C LEU A 146 23.62 4.20 0.71
N VAL A 147 23.28 4.08 -0.57
CA VAL A 147 23.07 2.81 -1.25
C VAL A 147 23.92 2.81 -2.53
N PRO A 148 25.19 2.39 -2.47
CA PRO A 148 26.04 2.29 -3.65
C PRO A 148 25.36 1.48 -4.75
N GLY A 149 25.40 1.98 -6.00
CA GLY A 149 24.72 1.34 -7.13
C GLY A 149 23.24 1.62 -7.25
N SER A 150 22.65 2.46 -6.40
CA SER A 150 21.26 2.88 -6.53
C SER A 150 20.99 3.53 -7.88
N ILE A 151 19.92 3.09 -8.52
CA ILE A 151 19.40 3.69 -9.79
C ILE A 151 18.31 4.73 -9.51
N MET A 152 17.92 4.94 -8.25
CA MET A 152 16.98 5.99 -7.88
C MET A 152 17.55 7.36 -8.24
N PRO A 153 16.80 8.23 -8.93
CA PRO A 153 17.24 9.60 -9.17
C PRO A 153 17.29 10.40 -7.86
N PRO A 154 18.16 11.40 -7.77
CA PRO A 154 18.16 12.32 -6.64
C PRO A 154 16.94 13.27 -6.70
N PHE A 155 16.46 13.68 -5.53
CA PHE A 155 15.35 14.63 -5.34
C PHE A 155 15.82 15.79 -4.43
N PRO A 156 16.85 16.55 -4.82
CA PRO A 156 17.44 17.57 -3.96
C PRO A 156 16.46 18.71 -3.61
N TRP A 157 15.47 18.97 -4.44
CA TRP A 157 14.42 19.94 -4.17
C TRP A 157 13.56 19.55 -2.94
N ILE A 158 13.30 18.25 -2.72
CA ILE A 158 12.64 17.76 -1.50
C ILE A 158 13.62 17.82 -0.32
N ALA A 159 14.84 17.30 -0.51
CA ALA A 159 15.83 17.24 0.57
C ALA A 159 16.19 18.61 1.14
N ASN A 160 16.13 19.67 0.31
CA ASN A 160 16.45 21.05 0.66
C ASN A 160 15.21 21.87 1.07
N ASN A 161 14.00 21.36 0.89
CA ASN A 161 12.77 21.96 1.38
C ASN A 161 12.35 21.25 2.67
N GLN A 162 12.61 21.87 3.82
CA GLN A 162 12.37 21.28 5.14
C GLN A 162 10.91 20.85 5.32
N GLN A 163 9.95 21.64 4.84
CA GLN A 163 8.52 21.33 4.98
C GLN A 163 8.14 20.11 4.13
N GLU A 164 8.55 20.07 2.85
CA GLU A 164 8.24 18.94 1.99
C GLU A 164 8.94 17.65 2.44
N LEU A 165 10.17 17.76 2.94
CA LEU A 165 10.88 16.65 3.53
C LEU A 165 10.13 16.08 4.74
N ASP A 166 9.71 16.96 5.66
CA ASP A 166 9.00 16.54 6.87
C ASP A 166 7.65 15.91 6.54
N ASP A 167 6.93 16.49 5.60
CA ASP A 167 5.64 15.98 5.16
C ASP A 167 5.80 14.60 4.50
N LEU A 168 6.76 14.45 3.57
CA LEU A 168 7.00 13.17 2.89
C LEU A 168 7.47 12.09 3.87
N VAL A 169 8.38 12.43 4.78
CA VAL A 169 8.86 11.49 5.81
C VAL A 169 7.70 11.09 6.73
N ALA A 170 6.85 12.04 7.17
CA ALA A 170 5.68 11.73 7.98
C ALA A 170 4.77 10.69 7.28
N TYR A 171 4.51 10.86 5.98
CA TYR A 171 3.76 9.88 5.21
C TYR A 171 4.47 8.52 5.16
N LEU A 172 5.76 8.47 4.85
CA LEU A 172 6.51 7.20 4.80
C LEU A 172 6.52 6.49 6.15
N GLN A 173 6.55 7.25 7.25
CA GLN A 173 6.48 6.69 8.60
C GLN A 173 5.10 6.08 8.94
N THR A 174 4.05 6.33 8.14
CA THR A 174 2.77 5.64 8.31
C THR A 174 2.80 4.19 7.81
N ARG A 175 3.75 3.85 6.94
CA ARG A 175 3.80 2.51 6.31
C ARG A 175 4.13 1.44 7.34
N GLY A 176 3.28 0.41 7.38
CA GLY A 176 3.33 -0.64 8.39
C GLY A 176 2.50 -0.34 9.65
N ARG A 177 2.08 0.89 9.89
CA ARG A 177 1.30 1.29 11.08
C ARG A 177 0.02 0.46 11.25
N ALA A 178 -0.70 0.17 10.16
CA ALA A 178 -1.91 -0.64 10.18
C ALA A 178 -1.67 -2.11 10.57
N LYS A 179 -0.43 -2.56 10.61
CA LYS A 179 -0.01 -3.91 11.02
C LYS A 179 0.80 -3.91 12.31
N ASP A 180 0.81 -2.80 13.05
CA ASP A 180 1.70 -2.56 14.20
C ASP A 180 3.16 -2.93 13.90
N TRP A 181 3.51 -2.86 12.60
CA TRP A 181 4.85 -3.12 12.15
C TRP A 181 5.76 -1.97 12.53
N ARG A 182 6.48 -2.15 13.59
CA ARG A 182 7.53 -1.27 14.07
C ARG A 182 8.74 -2.16 14.35
N PRO A 183 9.74 -2.18 13.49
CA PRO A 183 11.02 -2.74 13.88
C PRO A 183 11.50 -1.91 15.07
N ASP A 184 12.01 -2.61 16.10
CA ASP A 184 12.39 -2.04 17.38
C ASP A 184 12.95 -0.62 17.31
N ASN A 185 12.52 0.23 18.24
CA ASN A 185 12.77 1.68 18.30
C ASN A 185 14.25 2.11 18.43
N ASP A 186 15.21 1.27 18.00
CA ASP A 186 16.64 1.56 18.08
C ASP A 186 17.13 2.67 17.13
N TYR A 187 16.22 3.38 16.46
CA TYR A 187 16.57 4.47 15.53
C TYR A 187 16.42 5.88 16.12
N GLU A 188 16.06 5.99 17.39
CA GLU A 188 16.08 7.28 18.11
C GLU A 188 17.46 7.67 18.67
N GLN A 189 18.53 7.00 18.23
CA GLN A 189 19.90 7.35 18.61
C GLN A 189 20.69 7.95 17.45
#